data_754657e28284045a699a71ad42482c99
#
_entry.id   754657e28284045a699a71ad42482c99
#
_cell.length_a   1.000
_cell.length_b   1.000
_cell.length_c   1.000
_cell.angle_alpha   90.00
_cell.angle_beta   90.00
_cell.angle_gamma   90.00
#
_symmetry.space_group_name_H-M   'P 1'
#
loop_
_entity.id
_entity.type
_entity.pdbx_description
1 polymer ?
#
loop_
_entity_poly.entity_id
_entity_poly.type
_entity_poly.pdbx_seq_one_letter_code
_entity_poly.pdbx_strand_id
1 'polypeptide(L)'
;MEVTVNEMDEIIAREKRMAAMEVHSEAWADGAMEGIESTILADAAIATALEETIRDQGEEAALALVETLRERILCGEFTPNRSVQ
;
A
#
# COMPACT_ATOMS: atom_id res chain seq x y z
N MET A 1 8.61 -22.43 22.24
CA MET A 1 9.20 -22.24 20.91
C MET A 1 9.84 -20.86 20.85
N GLU A 2 11.11 -20.81 20.55
CA GLU A 2 11.80 -19.54 20.48
C GLU A 2 11.63 -18.91 19.10
N VAL A 3 11.36 -17.61 19.10
CA VAL A 3 11.21 -16.85 17.87
C VAL A 3 12.58 -16.23 17.55
N THR A 4 13.07 -16.43 16.34
CA THR A 4 14.33 -15.83 15.92
C THR A 4 14.18 -14.32 15.74
N VAL A 5 15.30 -13.60 15.69
CA VAL A 5 15.29 -12.16 15.45
C VAL A 5 14.63 -11.83 14.11
N ASN A 6 14.88 -12.64 13.08
CA ASN A 6 14.26 -12.44 11.76
C ASN A 6 12.76 -12.65 11.80
N GLU A 7 12.31 -13.68 12.54
CA GLU A 7 10.88 -13.93 12.69
C GLU A 7 10.18 -12.80 13.43
N MET A 8 10.85 -12.27 14.46
CA MET A 8 10.31 -11.15 15.22
C MET A 8 10.20 -9.90 14.34
N ASP A 9 11.21 -9.64 13.52
CA ASP A 9 11.18 -8.51 12.59
C ASP A 9 10.05 -8.63 11.58
N GLU A 10 9.79 -9.85 11.09
CA GLU A 10 8.70 -10.11 10.16
C GLU A 10 7.33 -9.89 10.82
N ILE A 11 7.18 -10.29 12.07
CA ILE A 11 5.94 -10.07 12.82
C ILE A 11 5.69 -8.58 13.01
N ILE A 12 6.72 -7.85 13.42
CA ILE A 12 6.63 -6.41 13.64
C ILE A 12 6.28 -5.69 12.33
N ALA A 13 6.93 -6.07 11.23
CA ALA A 13 6.66 -5.47 9.93
C ALA A 13 5.21 -5.71 9.48
N ARG A 14 4.71 -6.93 9.73
CA ARG A 14 3.33 -7.28 9.39
C ARG A 14 2.34 -6.46 10.21
N GLU A 15 2.60 -6.31 11.49
CA GLU A 15 1.74 -5.52 12.36
C GLU A 15 1.72 -4.05 11.95
N LYS A 16 2.87 -3.50 11.58
CA LYS A 16 2.96 -2.13 11.11
C LYS A 16 2.21 -1.96 9.78
N ARG A 17 2.31 -2.95 8.90
CA ARG A 17 1.59 -2.90 7.64
C ARG A 17 0.08 -2.90 7.87
N MET A 18 -0.40 -3.73 8.78
CA MET A 18 -1.83 -3.78 9.11
C MET A 18 -2.30 -2.46 9.69
N ALA A 19 -1.51 -1.85 10.58
CA ALA A 19 -1.83 -0.55 11.16
C ALA A 19 -1.88 0.54 10.08
N ALA A 20 -0.93 0.52 9.15
CA ALA A 20 -0.91 1.47 8.04
C ALA A 20 -2.12 1.30 7.13
N MET A 21 -2.50 0.04 6.83
CA MET A 21 -3.69 -0.23 6.03
C MET A 21 -4.95 0.32 6.70
N GLU A 22 -5.03 0.18 8.01
CA GLU A 22 -6.17 0.68 8.75
C GLU A 22 -6.26 2.20 8.69
N VAL A 23 -5.12 2.89 8.86
CA VAL A 23 -5.07 4.35 8.74
C VAL A 23 -5.57 4.80 7.37
N HIS A 24 -5.08 4.16 6.31
CA HIS A 24 -5.47 4.55 4.95
C HIS A 24 -6.91 4.19 4.63
N SER A 25 -7.41 3.06 5.14
CA SER A 25 -8.82 2.68 4.97
C SER A 25 -9.75 3.70 5.61
N GLU A 26 -9.41 4.16 6.79
CA GLU A 26 -10.21 5.18 7.49
C GLU A 26 -10.19 6.50 6.75
N ALA A 27 -9.03 6.93 6.28
CA ALA A 27 -8.91 8.16 5.51
C ALA A 27 -9.71 8.09 4.21
N TRP A 28 -9.66 6.94 3.55
CA TRP A 28 -10.43 6.71 2.32
C TRP A 28 -11.93 6.82 2.60
N ALA A 29 -12.40 6.15 3.66
CA ALA A 29 -13.80 6.19 4.03
C ALA A 29 -14.26 7.62 4.36
N ASP A 30 -13.44 8.36 5.09
CA ASP A 30 -13.74 9.76 5.43
C ASP A 30 -13.85 10.61 4.17
N GLY A 31 -12.93 10.43 3.22
CA GLY A 31 -12.96 11.15 1.95
C GLY A 31 -14.23 10.85 1.15
N ALA A 32 -14.63 9.59 1.11
CA ALA A 32 -15.85 9.17 0.42
C ALA A 32 -17.09 9.80 1.07
N MET A 33 -17.13 9.88 2.38
CA MET A 33 -18.22 10.51 3.10
C MET A 33 -18.32 12.01 2.85
N GLU A 34 -17.19 12.64 2.54
CA GLU A 34 -17.17 14.05 2.16
C GLU A 34 -17.56 14.29 0.71
N GLY A 35 -17.85 13.23 -0.02
CA GLY A 35 -18.29 13.34 -1.41
C GLY A 35 -17.18 13.40 -2.44
N ILE A 36 -15.95 13.04 -2.06
CA ILE A 36 -14.83 13.01 -2.98
C ILE A 36 -14.89 11.72 -3.80
N GLU A 37 -14.83 11.85 -5.12
CA GLU A 37 -14.88 10.69 -6.00
C GLU A 37 -13.70 9.76 -5.79
N SER A 38 -13.94 8.46 -5.94
CA SER A 38 -12.89 7.45 -5.72
C SER A 38 -11.69 7.63 -6.64
N THR A 39 -11.90 8.12 -7.86
CA THR A 39 -10.81 8.39 -8.79
C THR A 39 -9.90 9.52 -8.30
N ILE A 40 -10.48 10.52 -7.67
CA ILE A 40 -9.71 11.63 -7.10
C ILE A 40 -8.97 11.17 -5.86
N LEU A 41 -9.64 10.39 -5.00
CA LEU A 41 -8.98 9.81 -3.81
C LEU A 41 -7.80 8.93 -4.21
N ALA A 42 -7.98 8.12 -5.25
CA ALA A 42 -6.92 7.24 -5.72
C ALA A 42 -5.73 8.04 -6.26
N ASP A 43 -6.00 9.05 -7.08
CA ASP A 43 -4.94 9.88 -7.64
C ASP A 43 -4.16 10.60 -6.54
N ALA A 44 -4.85 11.16 -5.57
CA ALA A 44 -4.23 11.85 -4.45
C ALA A 44 -3.38 10.90 -3.61
N ALA A 45 -3.89 9.69 -3.37
CA ALA A 45 -3.17 8.68 -2.59
C ALA A 45 -1.88 8.27 -3.29
N ILE A 46 -1.94 8.03 -4.60
CA ILE A 46 -0.78 7.68 -5.40
C ILE A 46 0.24 8.83 -5.39
N ALA A 47 -0.22 10.06 -5.61
CA ALA A 47 0.66 11.23 -5.60
C ALA A 47 1.36 11.36 -4.25
N THR A 48 0.63 11.24 -3.17
CA THR A 48 1.19 11.33 -1.82
C THR A 48 2.23 10.24 -1.57
N ALA A 49 1.91 9.01 -1.95
CA ALA A 49 2.81 7.89 -1.75
C ALA A 49 4.12 8.08 -2.52
N LEU A 50 4.03 8.52 -3.77
CA LEU A 50 5.23 8.74 -4.59
C LEU A 50 6.05 9.93 -4.11
N GLU A 51 5.40 11.02 -3.71
CA GLU A 51 6.10 12.18 -3.16
C GLU A 51 6.89 11.81 -1.90
N GLU A 52 6.27 11.05 -1.00
CA GLU A 52 6.95 10.63 0.23
C GLU A 52 8.07 9.64 -0.06
N THR A 53 7.86 8.72 -0.99
CA THR A 53 8.89 7.77 -1.39
C THR A 53 10.10 8.49 -1.99
N ILE A 54 9.86 9.45 -2.85
CA ILE A 54 10.93 10.22 -3.48
C ILE A 54 11.70 11.04 -2.43
N ARG A 55 10.97 11.66 -1.50
CA ARG A 55 11.60 12.43 -0.43
C ARG A 55 12.53 11.58 0.42
N ASP A 56 12.09 10.36 0.76
CA ASP A 56 12.86 9.49 1.64
C ASP A 56 13.93 8.68 0.92
N GLN A 57 13.65 8.21 -0.29
CA GLN A 57 14.49 7.22 -0.96
C GLN A 57 14.91 7.60 -2.38
N GLY A 58 14.34 8.63 -2.96
CA GLY A 58 14.69 9.11 -4.30
C GLY A 58 13.83 8.57 -5.41
N GLU A 59 14.00 9.14 -6.59
CA GLU A 59 13.17 8.81 -7.76
C GLU A 59 13.32 7.37 -8.22
N GLU A 60 14.51 6.80 -8.15
CA GLU A 60 14.72 5.42 -8.57
C GLU A 60 13.90 4.45 -7.73
N ALA A 61 13.82 4.69 -6.42
CA ALA A 61 13.00 3.87 -5.54
C ALA A 61 11.52 3.96 -5.91
N ALA A 62 11.07 5.16 -6.25
CA ALA A 62 9.67 5.37 -6.68
C ALA A 62 9.39 4.64 -7.98
N LEU A 63 10.31 4.68 -8.94
CA LEU A 63 10.15 3.95 -10.20
C LEU A 63 10.13 2.45 -9.99
N ALA A 64 11.00 1.94 -9.12
CA ALA A 64 11.02 0.51 -8.78
C ALA A 64 9.70 0.09 -8.15
N LEU A 65 9.15 0.92 -7.28
CA LEU A 65 7.85 0.66 -6.67
C LEU A 65 6.75 0.56 -7.73
N VAL A 66 6.71 1.51 -8.66
CA VAL A 66 5.71 1.51 -9.73
C VAL A 66 5.81 0.23 -10.57
N GLU A 67 7.02 -0.22 -10.87
CA GLU A 67 7.22 -1.44 -11.63
C GLU A 67 6.70 -2.68 -10.90
N THR A 68 6.91 -2.75 -9.58
CA THR A 68 6.38 -3.87 -8.80
C THR A 68 4.87 -3.86 -8.77
N LEU A 69 4.24 -2.70 -8.84
CA LEU A 69 2.78 -2.59 -8.81
C LEU A 69 2.13 -3.26 -10.02
N ARG A 70 2.76 -3.16 -11.17
CA ARG A 70 2.24 -3.81 -12.37
C ARG A 70 2.09 -5.32 -12.14
N GLU A 71 3.14 -5.95 -11.62
CA GLU A 71 3.12 -7.39 -11.34
C GLU A 71 2.06 -7.76 -10.30
N ARG A 72 1.92 -6.93 -9.28
CA ARG A 72 0.96 -7.17 -8.21
C ARG A 72 -0.49 -7.08 -8.72
N ILE A 73 -0.74 -6.16 -9.64
CA ILE A 73 -2.05 -6.06 -10.30
C ILE A 73 -2.30 -7.31 -11.14
N LEU A 74 -1.32 -7.70 -11.94
CA LEU A 74 -1.45 -8.85 -12.83
C LEU A 74 -1.68 -10.17 -12.08
N CYS A 75 -1.06 -10.32 -10.91
CA CYS A 75 -1.27 -11.54 -10.12
C CYS A 75 -2.57 -11.52 -9.30
N GLY A 76 -3.33 -10.43 -9.36
CA GLY A 76 -4.62 -10.33 -8.70
C GLY A 76 -4.57 -9.94 -7.23
N GLU A 77 -3.43 -9.45 -6.75
CA GLU A 77 -3.28 -9.07 -5.34
C GLU A 77 -4.35 -8.09 -4.85
N PHE A 78 -4.76 -7.17 -5.72
CA PHE A 78 -5.72 -6.13 -5.34
C PHE A 78 -7.14 -6.39 -5.81
N THR A 79 -7.37 -7.51 -6.46
CA THR A 79 -8.69 -7.83 -7.03
C THR A 79 -9.40 -8.83 -6.12
N PRO A 80 -10.43 -8.40 -5.37
CA PRO A 80 -11.14 -9.32 -4.49
C PRO A 80 -11.87 -10.39 -5.29
N ASN A 81 -11.83 -11.61 -4.79
CA ASN A 81 -12.53 -12.76 -5.38
C ASN A 81 -12.11 -13.09 -6.80
N ARG A 82 -10.89 -12.67 -7.19
CA ARG A 82 -10.38 -13.00 -8.51
C ARG A 82 -10.08 -14.49 -8.60
N SER A 83 -10.65 -15.11 -9.62
CA SER A 83 -10.38 -16.51 -9.91
C SER A 83 -9.01 -16.61 -10.57
N VAL A 84 -8.10 -17.39 -9.99
CA VAL A 84 -6.78 -17.63 -10.57
C VAL A 84 -6.82 -18.99 -11.24
N GLN A 85 -6.63 -19.00 -12.52
CA GLN A 85 -6.61 -20.25 -13.28
C GLN A 85 -5.30 -20.43 -14.00
#